data_0ee306a05d391c8c28a6ef7d6c11742f
#
_entry.id   0ee306a05d391c8c28a6ef7d6c11742f
#
_cell.length_a   1.000
_cell.length_b   1.000
_cell.length_c   1.000
_cell.angle_alpha   90.00
_cell.angle_beta   90.00
_cell.angle_gamma   90.00
#
_symmetry.space_group_name_H-M   'P 1'
#
loop_
_entity.id
_entity.type
_entity.pdbx_description
1 polymer ?
#
loop_
_entity_poly.entity_id
_entity_poly.type
_entity_poly.pdbx_seq_one_letter_code
_entity_poly.pdbx_strand_id
1 'polypeptide(L)'
;MPIAWQPRGRDFDARQHQDALLAIFAAVREATEWDEDTLLRILARYGRDGKGASGGYFSKIELVTGYRQLTAAGVLPFERHVLRRLQMKPVRTSSGVTPVTVLTEPAGCPGRCIFCPDAEGMPKSYLPDEPGARRAAQCGFDPYLQVRTRLETFEAMGHSADKVELLILGGTWSAYSRRYREWFVTRCLDALNEEATGPADRQEIASGEETGHHENASLSGHPASLSQAQARNETAGHRNVGLVIETRPDWVTADEIVHLRRLGVTKVQLGVQSLDDRILALNRRGHDVAAVRRAVGLLRAAGFKLHLHWMPNLYGATPASDRADFARLWSDPALRPDELKIYPCSIIAGTELYRLWQEGRYRPYTEVELIELVADCKTTIPPYCRVNRVFRDIPADDIVAGVKSSN
;
A
#
# COMPACT_ATOMS: atom_id res chain seq x y z
N MET A 1 -16.86 2.95 20.23
CA MET A 1 -17.06 3.58 18.89
C MET A 1 -15.69 3.84 18.32
N PRO A 2 -15.31 3.33 17.14
CA PRO A 2 -14.08 3.75 16.51
C PRO A 2 -14.21 5.22 16.15
N ILE A 3 -13.27 6.04 16.62
CA ILE A 3 -13.15 7.45 16.23
C ILE A 3 -12.92 7.45 14.72
N ALA A 4 -13.89 7.95 13.96
CA ALA A 4 -13.75 8.10 12.52
C ALA A 4 -12.50 8.93 12.26
N TRP A 5 -11.54 8.35 11.51
CA TRP A 5 -10.33 9.05 11.12
C TRP A 5 -10.71 10.34 10.38
N GLN A 6 -10.27 11.47 10.87
CA GLN A 6 -10.43 12.75 10.19
C GLN A 6 -9.07 13.26 9.73
N PRO A 7 -8.93 13.68 8.46
CA PRO A 7 -7.69 14.28 7.98
C PRO A 7 -7.37 15.53 8.82
N ARG A 8 -6.17 15.60 9.38
CA ARG A 8 -5.68 16.84 10.02
C ARG A 8 -5.75 17.98 8.98
N GLY A 9 -6.37 19.11 9.35
CA GLY A 9 -6.55 20.26 8.47
C GLY A 9 -7.92 20.39 7.81
N ARG A 10 -8.86 19.47 8.09
CA ARG A 10 -10.23 19.53 7.53
C ARG A 10 -10.99 20.79 7.94
N ASP A 11 -10.76 21.28 9.15
CA ASP A 11 -11.42 22.48 9.72
C ASP A 11 -10.57 23.74 9.56
N PHE A 12 -9.49 23.69 8.75
CA PHE A 12 -8.61 24.83 8.52
C PHE A 12 -9.24 25.81 7.54
N ASP A 13 -9.49 27.04 7.98
CA ASP A 13 -9.97 28.16 7.15
C ASP A 13 -8.82 29.13 6.84
N ALA A 14 -8.34 29.12 5.62
CA ALA A 14 -7.24 29.97 5.15
C ALA A 14 -7.56 31.47 5.26
N ARG A 15 -8.83 31.87 5.22
CA ARG A 15 -9.24 33.28 5.30
C ARG A 15 -8.90 33.89 6.65
N GLN A 16 -8.93 33.11 7.72
CA GLN A 16 -8.55 33.58 9.07
C GLN A 16 -7.04 33.88 9.20
N HIS A 17 -6.22 33.39 8.27
CA HIS A 17 -4.77 33.52 8.28
C HIS A 17 -4.24 34.05 6.94
N GLN A 18 -5.07 34.74 6.16
CA GLN A 18 -4.78 35.06 4.76
C GLN A 18 -3.47 35.81 4.58
N ASP A 19 -3.23 36.86 5.35
CA ASP A 19 -2.03 37.70 5.22
C ASP A 19 -0.75 36.92 5.50
N ALA A 20 -0.75 36.11 6.57
CA ALA A 20 0.40 35.26 6.92
C ALA A 20 0.67 34.20 5.85
N LEU A 21 -0.40 33.55 5.34
CA LEU A 21 -0.30 32.55 4.28
C LEU A 21 0.21 33.16 2.97
N LEU A 22 -0.29 34.33 2.56
CA LEU A 22 0.19 35.03 1.36
C LEU A 22 1.66 35.37 1.45
N ALA A 23 2.12 35.87 2.61
CA ALA A 23 3.54 36.16 2.84
C ALA A 23 4.41 34.90 2.79
N ILE A 24 3.94 33.78 3.38
CA ILE A 24 4.62 32.49 3.32
C ILE A 24 4.69 31.98 1.88
N PHE A 25 3.58 31.99 1.13
CA PHE A 25 3.55 31.49 -0.25
C PHE A 25 4.37 32.34 -1.21
N ALA A 26 4.43 33.65 -1.01
CA ALA A 26 5.36 34.53 -1.74
C ALA A 26 6.81 34.13 -1.48
N ALA A 27 7.20 33.97 -0.20
CA ALA A 27 8.55 33.53 0.14
C ALA A 27 8.88 32.13 -0.38
N VAL A 28 7.93 31.21 -0.35
CA VAL A 28 8.07 29.86 -0.93
C VAL A 28 8.27 29.95 -2.45
N ARG A 29 7.54 30.82 -3.14
CA ARG A 29 7.65 31.03 -4.59
C ARG A 29 9.02 31.59 -4.99
N GLU A 30 9.51 32.57 -4.24
CA GLU A 30 10.73 33.35 -4.56
C GLU A 30 12.03 32.63 -4.15
N ALA A 31 11.96 31.62 -3.30
CA ALA A 31 13.14 30.90 -2.84
C ALA A 31 13.91 30.28 -4.03
N THR A 32 15.18 30.61 -4.18
CA THR A 32 16.05 30.09 -5.26
C THR A 32 16.54 28.69 -4.96
N GLU A 33 16.82 28.41 -3.68
CA GLU A 33 17.17 27.06 -3.19
C GLU A 33 16.03 26.53 -2.34
N TRP A 34 15.81 25.21 -2.39
CA TRP A 34 14.69 24.59 -1.69
C TRP A 34 15.07 23.29 -1.02
N ASP A 35 15.00 23.30 0.29
CA ASP A 35 15.12 22.16 1.19
C ASP A 35 14.14 22.29 2.38
N GLU A 36 14.21 21.35 3.31
CA GLU A 36 13.34 21.37 4.49
C GLU A 36 13.69 22.50 5.46
N ASP A 37 14.96 22.86 5.56
CA ASP A 37 15.43 23.95 6.41
C ASP A 37 15.00 25.32 5.88
N THR A 38 14.90 25.46 4.55
CA THR A 38 14.36 26.68 3.91
C THR A 38 12.90 26.90 4.28
N LEU A 39 12.08 25.84 4.26
CA LEU A 39 10.69 25.95 4.71
C LEU A 39 10.60 26.32 6.19
N LEU A 40 11.39 25.67 7.05
CA LEU A 40 11.41 26.01 8.48
C LEU A 40 11.81 27.45 8.75
N ARG A 41 12.81 27.99 8.03
CA ARG A 41 13.20 29.40 8.13
C ARG A 41 12.09 30.36 7.71
N ILE A 42 11.38 30.07 6.63
CA ILE A 42 10.22 30.85 6.18
C ILE A 42 9.13 30.83 7.26
N LEU A 43 8.78 29.65 7.79
CA LEU A 43 7.77 29.52 8.83
C LEU A 43 8.16 30.26 10.12
N ALA A 44 9.43 30.21 10.51
CA ALA A 44 9.93 30.91 11.67
C ALA A 44 9.85 32.44 11.50
N ARG A 45 10.01 32.93 10.26
CA ARG A 45 9.96 34.38 9.97
C ARG A 45 8.54 34.95 10.02
N TYR A 46 7.56 34.22 9.49
CA TYR A 46 6.20 34.76 9.34
C TYR A 46 5.25 34.30 10.47
N GLY A 47 5.42 33.06 10.98
CA GLY A 47 4.52 32.53 12.02
C GLY A 47 3.07 32.39 11.59
N ARG A 48 2.21 31.95 12.52
CA ARG A 48 0.78 31.70 12.25
C ARG A 48 -0.06 33.02 12.34
N ASP A 49 0.36 33.95 13.12
CA ASP A 49 -0.29 35.26 13.33
C ASP A 49 0.47 36.42 12.70
N GLY A 50 1.44 36.17 11.84
CA GLY A 50 2.30 37.15 11.21
C GLY A 50 3.38 37.76 12.15
N LYS A 51 3.50 37.27 13.39
CA LYS A 51 4.43 37.77 14.40
C LYS A 51 5.66 36.88 14.61
N GLY A 52 5.95 36.00 13.66
CA GLY A 52 7.08 35.09 13.73
C GLY A 52 6.82 33.87 14.63
N ALA A 53 7.89 33.30 15.19
CA ALA A 53 7.81 32.02 15.93
C ALA A 53 6.91 32.03 17.18
N SER A 54 6.64 33.22 17.76
CA SER A 54 5.80 33.36 18.95
C SER A 54 4.33 33.02 18.73
N GLY A 55 3.85 33.10 17.48
CA GLY A 55 2.46 32.78 17.09
C GLY A 55 2.20 31.32 16.72
N GLY A 56 3.21 30.47 16.87
CA GLY A 56 3.16 29.08 16.41
C GLY A 56 3.37 28.92 14.91
N TYR A 57 3.38 27.66 14.45
CA TYR A 57 3.65 27.32 13.05
C TYR A 57 2.45 26.65 12.38
N PHE A 58 2.31 26.85 11.07
CA PHE A 58 1.43 26.03 10.25
C PHE A 58 2.05 24.65 10.00
N SER A 59 1.24 23.62 10.12
CA SER A 59 1.62 22.30 9.63
C SER A 59 1.66 22.28 8.09
N LYS A 60 2.45 21.36 7.51
CA LYS A 60 2.48 21.21 6.04
C LYS A 60 1.09 20.95 5.45
N ILE A 61 0.20 20.24 6.17
CA ILE A 61 -1.19 20.00 5.73
C ILE A 61 -1.97 21.31 5.69
N GLU A 62 -1.87 22.16 6.72
CA GLU A 62 -2.53 23.45 6.73
C GLU A 62 -2.02 24.38 5.62
N LEU A 63 -0.72 24.34 5.32
CA LEU A 63 -0.14 25.09 4.19
C LEU A 63 -0.69 24.62 2.84
N VAL A 64 -0.73 23.30 2.60
CA VAL A 64 -1.30 22.73 1.37
C VAL A 64 -2.79 23.06 1.25
N THR A 65 -3.54 22.90 2.35
CA THR A 65 -4.97 23.22 2.38
C THR A 65 -5.22 24.71 2.13
N GLY A 66 -4.46 25.57 2.82
CA GLY A 66 -4.55 27.04 2.67
C GLY A 66 -4.19 27.48 1.24
N TYR A 67 -3.14 26.92 0.66
CA TYR A 67 -2.76 27.22 -0.72
C TYR A 67 -3.88 26.88 -1.70
N ARG A 68 -4.50 25.69 -1.57
CA ARG A 68 -5.63 25.26 -2.41
C ARG A 68 -6.88 26.12 -2.20
N GLN A 69 -7.22 26.46 -0.95
CA GLN A 69 -8.37 27.32 -0.68
C GLN A 69 -8.21 28.72 -1.28
N LEU A 70 -7.03 29.33 -1.13
CA LEU A 70 -6.78 30.67 -1.65
C LEU A 70 -6.66 30.70 -3.17
N THR A 71 -6.12 29.66 -3.81
CA THR A 71 -6.12 29.52 -5.27
C THR A 71 -7.52 29.29 -5.82
N ALA A 72 -8.32 28.44 -5.20
CA ALA A 72 -9.71 28.21 -5.60
C ALA A 72 -10.59 29.44 -5.44
N ALA A 73 -10.31 30.28 -4.44
CA ALA A 73 -10.98 31.56 -4.24
C ALA A 73 -10.47 32.69 -5.17
N GLY A 74 -9.47 32.42 -6.03
CA GLY A 74 -8.90 33.42 -6.94
C GLY A 74 -8.03 34.48 -6.26
N VAL A 75 -7.67 34.28 -4.99
CA VAL A 75 -6.85 35.24 -4.22
C VAL A 75 -5.39 35.24 -4.70
N LEU A 76 -4.90 34.09 -5.16
CA LEU A 76 -3.57 33.93 -5.77
C LEU A 76 -3.63 32.94 -6.93
N PRO A 77 -2.73 33.05 -7.92
CA PRO A 77 -2.67 32.10 -9.02
C PRO A 77 -2.16 30.73 -8.55
N PHE A 78 -2.66 29.66 -9.16
CA PHE A 78 -2.15 28.32 -8.92
C PHE A 78 -0.80 28.12 -9.65
N GLU A 79 0.22 27.83 -8.90
CA GLU A 79 1.57 27.55 -9.41
C GLU A 79 2.03 26.16 -8.92
N ARG A 80 2.20 25.24 -9.88
CA ARG A 80 2.54 23.82 -9.56
C ARG A 80 3.83 23.68 -8.75
N HIS A 81 4.83 24.56 -8.99
CA HIS A 81 6.09 24.49 -8.27
C HIS A 81 5.95 24.87 -6.80
N VAL A 82 5.07 25.83 -6.45
CA VAL A 82 4.77 26.19 -5.07
C VAL A 82 4.14 25.00 -4.34
N LEU A 83 3.12 24.39 -4.93
CA LEU A 83 2.49 23.18 -4.33
C LEU A 83 3.50 22.05 -4.13
N ARG A 84 4.40 21.81 -5.10
CA ARG A 84 5.45 20.76 -4.96
C ARG A 84 6.41 21.05 -3.79
N ARG A 85 6.71 22.30 -3.50
CA ARG A 85 7.55 22.70 -2.36
C ARG A 85 6.87 22.45 -1.02
N LEU A 86 5.57 22.62 -0.95
CA LEU A 86 4.75 22.35 0.24
C LEU A 86 4.42 20.86 0.41
N GLN A 87 4.54 20.06 -0.65
CA GLN A 87 4.12 18.66 -0.69
C GLN A 87 4.84 17.81 0.35
N MET A 88 4.08 16.97 1.06
CA MET A 88 4.63 16.00 2.00
C MET A 88 5.09 14.74 1.27
N LYS A 89 6.29 14.24 1.60
CA LYS A 89 6.82 12.98 1.04
C LYS A 89 6.74 12.92 -0.51
N PRO A 90 7.33 13.89 -1.23
CA PRO A 90 7.15 14.08 -2.68
C PRO A 90 7.55 12.85 -3.52
N VAL A 91 8.45 12.02 -3.01
CA VAL A 91 8.90 10.78 -3.69
C VAL A 91 7.76 9.78 -3.92
N ARG A 92 6.70 9.80 -3.09
CA ARG A 92 5.60 8.82 -3.18
C ARG A 92 4.85 8.83 -4.50
N THR A 93 4.75 9.98 -5.14
CA THR A 93 4.04 10.14 -6.42
C THR A 93 4.95 10.71 -7.51
N SER A 94 6.26 10.57 -7.39
CA SER A 94 7.23 11.05 -8.38
C SER A 94 7.04 10.41 -9.76
N SER A 95 6.49 9.20 -9.81
CA SER A 95 6.11 8.52 -11.06
C SER A 95 4.89 9.13 -11.77
N GLY A 96 4.18 10.05 -11.13
CA GLY A 96 2.89 10.57 -11.61
C GLY A 96 1.69 9.65 -11.32
N VAL A 97 1.89 8.58 -10.55
CA VAL A 97 0.83 7.65 -10.14
C VAL A 97 0.75 7.59 -8.62
N THR A 98 -0.46 7.68 -8.07
CA THR A 98 -0.72 7.63 -6.63
C THR A 98 -1.07 6.21 -6.20
N PRO A 99 -0.25 5.55 -5.37
CA PRO A 99 -0.52 4.19 -4.91
C PRO A 99 -1.53 4.20 -3.76
N VAL A 100 -2.68 3.59 -3.97
CA VAL A 100 -3.72 3.40 -2.95
C VAL A 100 -3.76 1.93 -2.57
N THR A 101 -3.39 1.63 -1.31
CA THR A 101 -3.43 0.27 -0.77
C THR A 101 -4.66 0.10 0.10
N VAL A 102 -5.43 -0.94 -0.20
CA VAL A 102 -6.61 -1.39 0.54
C VAL A 102 -6.44 -2.84 0.98
N LEU A 103 -7.00 -3.22 2.11
CA LEU A 103 -6.98 -4.60 2.59
C LEU A 103 -8.39 -5.19 2.54
N THR A 104 -8.44 -6.48 2.19
CA THR A 104 -9.67 -7.29 2.27
C THR A 104 -10.08 -7.50 3.73
N GLU A 105 -11.33 -7.87 3.96
CA GLU A 105 -11.78 -8.29 5.28
C GLU A 105 -10.98 -9.50 5.81
N PRO A 106 -10.92 -9.68 7.14
CA PRO A 106 -10.34 -10.88 7.72
C PRO A 106 -11.05 -12.14 7.21
N ALA A 107 -10.31 -13.00 6.52
CA ALA A 107 -10.78 -14.30 6.08
C ALA A 107 -9.65 -15.32 6.18
N GLY A 108 -10.00 -16.58 6.35
CA GLY A 108 -9.05 -17.67 6.44
C GLY A 108 -8.23 -17.81 5.15
N CYS A 109 -6.91 -17.86 5.29
CA CYS A 109 -6.02 -18.21 4.17
C CYS A 109 -5.93 -19.74 4.07
N PRO A 110 -5.96 -20.33 2.86
CA PRO A 110 -5.78 -21.77 2.70
C PRO A 110 -4.37 -22.25 3.03
N GLY A 111 -3.40 -21.33 3.13
CA GLY A 111 -2.02 -21.62 3.47
C GLY A 111 -1.79 -21.87 4.95
N ARG A 112 -0.86 -22.78 5.26
CA ARG A 112 -0.44 -23.14 6.63
C ARG A 112 1.03 -22.82 6.90
N CYS A 113 1.52 -21.69 6.37
CA CYS A 113 2.93 -21.32 6.46
C CYS A 113 3.35 -21.11 7.92
N ILE A 114 4.47 -21.73 8.31
CA ILE A 114 4.95 -21.76 9.70
C ILE A 114 5.37 -20.37 10.23
N PHE A 115 5.71 -19.44 9.34
CA PHE A 115 6.17 -18.09 9.65
C PHE A 115 5.05 -17.03 9.60
N CYS A 116 3.85 -17.42 9.21
CA CYS A 116 2.77 -16.47 8.95
C CYS A 116 1.99 -16.17 10.24
N PRO A 117 1.94 -14.91 10.72
CA PRO A 117 1.12 -14.54 11.86
C PRO A 117 -0.37 -14.68 11.54
N ASP A 118 -1.15 -14.93 12.58
CA ASP A 118 -2.59 -15.07 12.56
C ASP A 118 -3.18 -14.26 13.69
N ALA A 119 -3.33 -12.98 13.48
CA ALA A 119 -3.88 -12.07 14.48
C ALA A 119 -5.40 -11.99 14.37
N GLU A 120 -6.09 -12.05 15.50
CA GLU A 120 -7.55 -11.94 15.57
C GLU A 120 -8.03 -10.61 14.95
N GLY A 121 -9.07 -10.66 14.13
CA GLY A 121 -9.64 -9.48 13.47
C GLY A 121 -8.79 -8.90 12.35
N MET A 122 -7.71 -9.60 11.91
CA MET A 122 -6.84 -9.16 10.82
C MET A 122 -6.83 -10.17 9.67
N PRO A 123 -6.66 -9.70 8.42
CA PRO A 123 -6.37 -10.59 7.32
C PRO A 123 -5.10 -11.40 7.60
N LYS A 124 -5.09 -12.66 7.22
CA LYS A 124 -3.93 -13.55 7.45
C LYS A 124 -2.63 -12.91 6.99
N SER A 125 -1.59 -13.01 7.80
CA SER A 125 -0.28 -12.42 7.59
C SER A 125 -0.13 -10.95 8.02
N TYR A 126 -1.20 -10.27 8.42
CA TYR A 126 -1.14 -8.89 8.88
C TYR A 126 -1.27 -8.78 10.41
N LEU A 127 -0.52 -7.83 10.97
CA LEU A 127 -0.59 -7.48 12.39
C LEU A 127 -1.36 -6.16 12.56
N PRO A 128 -2.07 -5.96 13.69
CA PRO A 128 -2.91 -4.77 13.90
C PRO A 128 -2.15 -3.45 13.79
N ASP A 129 -0.88 -3.44 14.20
CA ASP A 129 -0.04 -2.26 14.23
C ASP A 129 0.69 -1.94 12.90
N GLU A 130 0.60 -2.83 11.92
CA GLU A 130 1.08 -2.51 10.57
C GLU A 130 0.28 -1.31 10.01
N PRO A 131 0.95 -0.28 9.45
CA PRO A 131 0.26 0.96 9.03
C PRO A 131 -0.88 0.73 8.03
N GLY A 132 -0.78 -0.29 7.17
CA GLY A 132 -1.82 -0.68 6.22
C GLY A 132 -3.03 -1.31 6.89
N ALA A 133 -2.78 -2.29 7.76
CA ALA A 133 -3.79 -3.03 8.51
C ALA A 133 -4.58 -2.12 9.46
N ARG A 134 -3.88 -1.27 10.21
CA ARG A 134 -4.51 -0.27 11.11
C ARG A 134 -5.49 0.63 10.37
N ARG A 135 -5.10 1.17 9.19
CA ARG A 135 -6.01 2.01 8.40
C ARG A 135 -7.22 1.24 7.88
N ALA A 136 -7.03 0.02 7.42
CA ALA A 136 -8.13 -0.82 6.95
C ALA A 136 -9.11 -1.14 8.08
N ALA A 137 -8.60 -1.49 9.27
CA ALA A 137 -9.42 -1.72 10.46
C ALA A 137 -10.21 -0.48 10.89
N GLN A 138 -9.59 0.72 10.81
CA GLN A 138 -10.29 2.00 11.07
C GLN A 138 -11.45 2.26 10.10
N CYS A 139 -11.40 1.69 8.90
CA CYS A 139 -12.46 1.75 7.89
C CYS A 139 -13.38 0.51 7.94
N GLY A 140 -13.29 -0.36 8.97
CA GLY A 140 -14.04 -1.61 9.02
C GLY A 140 -13.79 -2.53 7.83
N PHE A 141 -12.62 -2.44 7.21
CA PHE A 141 -12.25 -3.12 5.95
C PHE A 141 -13.17 -2.81 4.76
N ASP A 142 -14.03 -1.81 4.85
CA ASP A 142 -14.86 -1.37 3.71
C ASP A 142 -13.96 -0.80 2.59
N PRO A 143 -14.02 -1.35 1.37
CA PRO A 143 -13.14 -0.94 0.27
C PRO A 143 -13.38 0.51 -0.19
N TYR A 144 -14.62 0.97 -0.18
CA TYR A 144 -14.98 2.33 -0.56
C TYR A 144 -14.38 3.34 0.42
N LEU A 145 -14.60 3.14 1.73
CA LEU A 145 -14.07 4.03 2.77
C LEU A 145 -12.54 4.06 2.77
N GLN A 146 -11.89 2.90 2.58
CA GLN A 146 -10.44 2.84 2.48
C GLN A 146 -9.91 3.67 1.32
N VAL A 147 -10.52 3.59 0.13
CA VAL A 147 -10.10 4.35 -1.05
C VAL A 147 -10.33 5.84 -0.81
N ARG A 148 -11.54 6.26 -0.38
CA ARG A 148 -11.86 7.66 -0.12
C ARG A 148 -10.91 8.30 0.89
N THR A 149 -10.72 7.65 2.03
CA THR A 149 -9.79 8.12 3.07
C THR A 149 -8.36 8.27 2.55
N ARG A 150 -7.92 7.37 1.65
CA ARG A 150 -6.58 7.47 1.07
C ARG A 150 -6.45 8.60 0.07
N LEU A 151 -7.44 8.81 -0.79
CA LEU A 151 -7.47 9.94 -1.72
C LEU A 151 -7.42 11.27 -0.96
N GLU A 152 -8.28 11.45 0.02
CA GLU A 152 -8.32 12.65 0.87
C GLU A 152 -6.97 12.90 1.57
N THR A 153 -6.32 11.81 2.06
CA THR A 153 -5.00 11.92 2.68
C THR A 153 -3.94 12.40 1.69
N PHE A 154 -3.91 11.83 0.47
CA PHE A 154 -2.95 12.22 -0.54
C PHE A 154 -3.17 13.66 -0.99
N GLU A 155 -4.40 14.06 -1.18
CA GLU A 155 -4.75 15.42 -1.54
C GLU A 155 -4.36 16.42 -0.44
N ALA A 156 -4.66 16.11 0.83
CA ALA A 156 -4.25 16.95 1.96
C ALA A 156 -2.72 17.06 2.09
N MET A 157 -1.99 16.05 1.63
CA MET A 157 -0.51 16.07 1.58
C MET A 157 0.06 16.79 0.34
N GLY A 158 -0.79 17.32 -0.55
CA GLY A 158 -0.38 18.03 -1.77
C GLY A 158 -0.14 17.15 -2.99
N HIS A 159 -0.48 15.86 -2.94
CA HIS A 159 -0.36 14.97 -4.10
C HIS A 159 -1.52 15.14 -5.07
N SER A 160 -1.26 14.89 -6.36
CA SER A 160 -2.31 14.65 -7.34
C SER A 160 -2.79 13.20 -7.20
N ALA A 161 -4.09 12.98 -7.35
CA ALA A 161 -4.71 11.65 -7.35
C ALA A 161 -5.48 11.36 -8.64
N ASP A 162 -5.12 12.03 -9.73
CA ASP A 162 -5.71 11.85 -11.06
C ASP A 162 -5.44 10.47 -11.69
N LYS A 163 -4.32 9.85 -11.31
CA LYS A 163 -3.94 8.50 -11.73
C LYS A 163 -3.65 7.65 -10.50
N VAL A 164 -4.43 6.61 -10.29
CA VAL A 164 -4.36 5.74 -9.11
C VAL A 164 -3.96 4.33 -9.49
N GLU A 165 -2.96 3.77 -8.81
CA GLU A 165 -2.71 2.33 -8.79
C GLU A 165 -3.32 1.75 -7.52
N LEU A 166 -4.38 0.95 -7.65
CA LEU A 166 -4.99 0.22 -6.54
C LEU A 166 -4.19 -1.04 -6.23
N LEU A 167 -3.79 -1.19 -4.97
CA LEU A 167 -3.18 -2.40 -4.43
C LEU A 167 -4.16 -3.07 -3.47
N ILE A 168 -4.69 -4.22 -3.85
CA ILE A 168 -5.54 -5.04 -2.98
C ILE A 168 -4.68 -6.10 -2.32
N LEU A 169 -4.56 -6.01 -1.01
CA LEU A 169 -3.79 -6.90 -0.15
C LEU A 169 -4.73 -7.59 0.86
N GLY A 170 -4.24 -8.58 1.60
CA GLY A 170 -5.03 -9.25 2.63
C GLY A 170 -5.10 -10.77 2.45
N GLY A 171 -3.97 -11.46 2.52
CA GLY A 171 -3.90 -12.92 2.40
C GLY A 171 -3.85 -13.38 0.93
N THR A 172 -4.67 -14.34 0.58
CA THR A 172 -4.72 -14.91 -0.78
C THR A 172 -5.97 -14.43 -1.49
N TRP A 173 -5.85 -13.43 -2.37
CA TRP A 173 -6.99 -12.85 -3.11
C TRP A 173 -7.87 -13.91 -3.80
N SER A 174 -7.24 -14.85 -4.49
CA SER A 174 -7.96 -15.88 -5.25
C SER A 174 -8.74 -16.88 -4.39
N ALA A 175 -8.53 -16.87 -3.06
CA ALA A 175 -9.29 -17.72 -2.13
C ALA A 175 -10.65 -17.12 -1.75
N TYR A 176 -10.87 -15.84 -1.96
CA TYR A 176 -12.17 -15.20 -1.74
C TYR A 176 -13.16 -15.60 -2.84
N SER A 177 -14.46 -15.62 -2.52
CA SER A 177 -15.50 -15.92 -3.50
C SER A 177 -15.47 -14.92 -4.67
N ARG A 178 -15.85 -15.35 -5.88
CA ARG A 178 -15.92 -14.45 -7.04
C ARG A 178 -16.85 -13.27 -6.78
N ARG A 179 -17.98 -13.49 -6.12
CA ARG A 179 -18.96 -12.45 -5.77
C ARG A 179 -18.32 -11.38 -4.86
N TYR A 180 -17.57 -11.79 -3.83
CA TYR A 180 -16.86 -10.87 -2.95
C TYR A 180 -15.83 -10.04 -3.72
N ARG A 181 -15.04 -10.67 -4.57
CA ARG A 181 -13.99 -10.01 -5.35
C ARG A 181 -14.56 -8.99 -6.36
N GLU A 182 -15.65 -9.32 -7.03
CA GLU A 182 -16.37 -8.39 -7.91
C GLU A 182 -16.95 -7.22 -7.13
N TRP A 183 -17.63 -7.49 -6.01
CA TRP A 183 -18.12 -6.45 -5.11
C TRP A 183 -17.01 -5.54 -4.61
N PHE A 184 -15.91 -6.10 -4.12
CA PHE A 184 -14.78 -5.35 -3.57
C PHE A 184 -14.17 -4.40 -4.60
N VAL A 185 -13.90 -4.89 -5.82
CA VAL A 185 -13.35 -4.06 -6.90
C VAL A 185 -14.36 -2.98 -7.34
N THR A 186 -15.64 -3.33 -7.45
CA THR A 186 -16.69 -2.38 -7.79
C THR A 186 -16.75 -1.24 -6.78
N ARG A 187 -16.73 -1.55 -5.47
CA ARG A 187 -16.73 -0.54 -4.41
C ARG A 187 -15.49 0.36 -4.42
N CYS A 188 -14.30 -0.20 -4.73
CA CYS A 188 -13.10 0.61 -4.94
C CYS A 188 -13.27 1.59 -6.11
N LEU A 189 -13.83 1.12 -7.22
CA LEU A 189 -14.09 1.95 -8.41
C LEU A 189 -15.17 2.99 -8.15
N ASP A 190 -16.23 2.66 -7.42
CA ASP A 190 -17.26 3.63 -7.02
C ASP A 190 -16.63 4.81 -6.26
N ALA A 191 -15.73 4.51 -5.31
CA ALA A 191 -15.00 5.53 -4.56
C ALA A 191 -14.09 6.41 -5.44
N LEU A 192 -13.50 5.85 -6.49
CA LEU A 192 -12.69 6.59 -7.46
C LEU A 192 -13.55 7.41 -8.44
N ASN A 193 -14.77 6.95 -8.71
CA ASN A 193 -15.70 7.58 -9.65
C ASN A 193 -16.45 8.76 -9.05
N GLU A 194 -16.44 8.90 -7.72
CA GLU A 194 -17.03 10.07 -7.08
C GLU A 194 -16.15 11.30 -7.31
N GLU A 195 -16.79 12.36 -7.77
CA GLU A 195 -16.16 13.67 -7.80
C GLU A 195 -15.81 14.11 -6.38
N ALA A 196 -14.77 14.92 -6.25
CA ALA A 196 -14.40 15.51 -4.96
C ALA A 196 -15.56 16.39 -4.48
N THR A 197 -16.44 15.81 -3.64
CA THR A 197 -17.56 16.54 -3.05
C THR A 197 -17.03 17.63 -2.13
N GLY A 198 -17.57 18.83 -2.28
CA GLY A 198 -17.32 19.95 -1.37
C GLY A 198 -17.71 19.61 0.08
N PRO A 199 -17.35 20.43 1.07
CA PRO A 199 -17.60 20.15 2.49
C PRO A 199 -19.07 19.96 2.88
N ALA A 200 -20.02 20.40 2.04
CA ALA A 200 -21.46 20.42 2.35
C ALA A 200 -22.17 19.06 2.20
N ASP A 201 -21.73 18.20 1.26
CA ASP A 201 -22.48 16.96 0.94
C ASP A 201 -22.11 15.76 1.84
N ARG A 202 -21.20 15.95 2.78
CA ARG A 202 -20.60 14.85 3.55
C ARG A 202 -21.30 14.49 4.85
N GLN A 203 -22.27 15.30 5.30
CA GLN A 203 -23.00 15.04 6.55
C GLN A 203 -24.03 13.91 6.46
N GLU A 204 -24.55 13.61 5.26
CA GLU A 204 -25.55 12.55 5.08
C GLU A 204 -24.98 11.12 5.11
N ILE A 205 -23.69 10.93 4.80
CA ILE A 205 -23.08 9.60 4.74
C ILE A 205 -22.69 9.06 6.13
N ALA A 206 -22.55 9.96 7.12
CA ALA A 206 -22.12 9.60 8.48
C ALA A 206 -23.25 9.17 9.42
N SER A 207 -24.52 9.28 9.02
CA SER A 207 -25.70 8.99 9.85
C SER A 207 -26.41 7.68 9.55
N GLY A 208 -25.84 6.79 8.75
CA GLY A 208 -26.35 5.44 8.52
C GLY A 208 -26.19 4.55 9.76
N GLU A 209 -27.31 4.19 10.38
CA GLU A 209 -27.42 3.42 11.61
C GLU A 209 -26.76 2.03 11.54
N GLU A 210 -26.23 1.64 12.71
CA GLU A 210 -25.62 0.34 13.00
C GLU A 210 -26.60 -0.83 12.81
N THR A 211 -26.15 -1.92 12.21
CA THR A 211 -26.57 -3.28 12.65
C THR A 211 -25.49 -4.32 12.32
N GLY A 212 -25.32 -5.21 13.28
CA GLY A 212 -24.27 -6.20 13.43
C GLY A 212 -24.18 -7.34 12.42
N HIS A 213 -23.14 -8.12 12.60
CA HIS A 213 -22.80 -9.42 12.01
C HIS A 213 -23.33 -9.70 10.59
N HIS A 214 -22.45 -9.58 9.59
CA HIS A 214 -22.83 -9.65 8.18
C HIS A 214 -22.63 -11.04 7.56
N GLU A 215 -23.67 -11.87 7.65
CA GLU A 215 -23.97 -12.83 6.57
C GLU A 215 -24.91 -12.21 5.50
N ASN A 216 -25.51 -11.06 5.75
CA ASN A 216 -26.46 -10.41 4.83
C ASN A 216 -26.45 -8.90 4.99
N ALA A 217 -25.42 -8.20 4.55
CA ALA A 217 -25.56 -6.76 4.31
C ALA A 217 -26.53 -6.56 3.15
N SER A 218 -27.71 -6.07 3.46
CA SER A 218 -28.73 -5.65 2.52
C SER A 218 -28.15 -4.62 1.54
N LEU A 219 -27.99 -5.03 0.27
CA LEU A 219 -27.59 -4.20 -0.87
C LEU A 219 -28.76 -3.27 -1.27
N SER A 220 -29.14 -2.34 -0.40
CA SER A 220 -30.19 -1.35 -0.66
C SER A 220 -29.63 -0.04 -1.24
N GLY A 221 -28.90 -0.13 -2.24
CA GLY A 221 -28.56 0.79 -3.30
C GLY A 221 -27.97 -0.08 -4.36
N HIS A 222 -28.56 -0.15 -5.54
CA HIS A 222 -28.04 -1.00 -6.61
C HIS A 222 -26.61 -0.56 -6.92
N PRO A 223 -25.55 -1.29 -6.47
CA PRO A 223 -24.22 -0.95 -6.89
C PRO A 223 -24.19 -1.04 -8.40
N ALA A 224 -23.56 -0.09 -9.05
CA ALA A 224 -23.28 -0.19 -10.47
C ALA A 224 -22.66 -1.57 -10.72
N SER A 225 -23.00 -2.23 -11.83
CA SER A 225 -22.29 -3.46 -12.17
C SER A 225 -20.81 -3.17 -12.32
N LEU A 226 -19.95 -4.16 -12.11
CA LEU A 226 -18.50 -3.99 -12.28
C LEU A 226 -18.17 -3.30 -13.62
N SER A 227 -18.81 -3.73 -14.71
CA SER A 227 -18.59 -3.15 -16.05
C SER A 227 -19.02 -1.69 -16.14
N GLN A 228 -20.10 -1.29 -15.48
CA GLN A 228 -20.52 0.11 -15.40
C GLN A 228 -19.55 0.95 -14.59
N ALA A 229 -19.08 0.43 -13.44
CA ALA A 229 -18.08 1.12 -12.62
C ALA A 229 -16.75 1.29 -13.37
N GLN A 230 -16.31 0.30 -14.12
CA GLN A 230 -15.14 0.36 -14.99
C GLN A 230 -15.30 1.42 -16.09
N ALA A 231 -16.41 1.39 -16.82
CA ALA A 231 -16.67 2.36 -17.90
C ALA A 231 -16.71 3.80 -17.38
N ARG A 232 -17.34 4.04 -16.22
CA ARG A 232 -17.34 5.37 -15.56
C ARG A 232 -15.93 5.80 -15.19
N ASN A 233 -15.08 4.87 -14.77
CA ASN A 233 -13.72 5.18 -14.33
C ASN A 233 -12.78 5.60 -15.47
N GLU A 234 -13.09 5.29 -16.71
CA GLU A 234 -12.27 5.71 -17.88
C GLU A 234 -12.14 7.23 -18.00
N THR A 235 -13.16 7.97 -17.55
CA THR A 235 -13.22 9.45 -17.62
C THR A 235 -13.30 10.13 -16.27
N ALA A 236 -13.24 9.38 -15.17
CA ALA A 236 -13.32 9.92 -13.81
C ALA A 236 -12.11 10.81 -13.47
N GLY A 237 -12.30 11.72 -12.51
CA GLY A 237 -11.23 12.56 -11.97
C GLY A 237 -10.10 11.76 -11.31
N HIS A 238 -10.43 10.61 -10.70
CA HIS A 238 -9.49 9.65 -10.13
C HIS A 238 -9.52 8.36 -10.94
N ARG A 239 -8.66 8.24 -11.95
CA ARG A 239 -8.65 7.06 -12.82
C ARG A 239 -7.78 5.94 -12.27
N ASN A 240 -8.33 4.74 -12.20
CA ASN A 240 -7.55 3.54 -11.92
C ASN A 240 -6.71 3.16 -13.15
N VAL A 241 -5.42 3.44 -13.10
CA VAL A 241 -4.47 3.10 -14.18
C VAL A 241 -3.74 1.78 -13.93
N GLY A 242 -3.94 1.18 -12.78
CA GLY A 242 -3.38 -0.12 -12.41
C GLY A 242 -4.14 -0.75 -11.27
N LEU A 243 -4.53 -2.01 -11.42
CA LEU A 243 -5.13 -2.84 -10.39
C LEU A 243 -4.19 -3.99 -10.07
N VAL A 244 -3.74 -4.06 -8.82
CA VAL A 244 -2.77 -5.04 -8.34
C VAL A 244 -3.41 -5.91 -7.28
N ILE A 245 -3.27 -7.23 -7.42
CA ILE A 245 -3.70 -8.21 -6.41
C ILE A 245 -2.53 -9.08 -5.97
N GLU A 246 -2.66 -9.69 -4.79
CA GLU A 246 -1.69 -10.65 -4.27
C GLU A 246 -2.32 -12.03 -4.15
N THR A 247 -1.68 -13.05 -4.73
CA THR A 247 -2.14 -14.42 -4.66
C THR A 247 -0.99 -15.42 -4.55
N ARG A 248 -1.34 -16.70 -4.42
CA ARG A 248 -0.39 -17.82 -4.34
C ARG A 248 -0.26 -18.49 -5.71
N PRO A 249 0.92 -19.06 -6.03
CA PRO A 249 1.14 -19.75 -7.31
C PRO A 249 0.14 -20.90 -7.58
N ASP A 250 -0.21 -21.67 -6.55
CA ASP A 250 -1.13 -22.80 -6.64
C ASP A 250 -2.60 -22.43 -6.90
N TRP A 251 -2.94 -21.13 -6.80
CA TRP A 251 -4.28 -20.61 -7.10
C TRP A 251 -4.40 -20.00 -8.50
N VAL A 252 -3.30 -19.91 -9.25
CA VAL A 252 -3.32 -19.39 -10.62
C VAL A 252 -3.71 -20.50 -11.59
N THR A 253 -4.96 -20.47 -12.04
CA THR A 253 -5.54 -21.36 -13.04
C THR A 253 -5.98 -20.56 -14.27
N ALA A 254 -6.32 -21.24 -15.38
CA ALA A 254 -6.86 -20.58 -16.57
C ALA A 254 -8.16 -19.81 -16.25
N ASP A 255 -9.05 -20.41 -15.47
CA ASP A 255 -10.29 -19.75 -15.02
C ASP A 255 -10.03 -18.51 -14.15
N GLU A 256 -9.04 -18.61 -13.27
CA GLU A 256 -8.64 -17.46 -12.45
C GLU A 256 -8.07 -16.32 -13.32
N ILE A 257 -7.25 -16.65 -14.31
CA ILE A 257 -6.72 -15.67 -15.27
C ILE A 257 -7.85 -14.90 -15.97
N VAL A 258 -8.87 -15.61 -16.48
CA VAL A 258 -10.04 -14.98 -17.12
C VAL A 258 -10.77 -14.07 -16.13
N HIS A 259 -10.96 -14.53 -14.90
CA HIS A 259 -11.63 -13.72 -13.88
C HIS A 259 -10.82 -12.47 -13.50
N LEU A 260 -9.51 -12.60 -13.31
CA LEU A 260 -8.63 -11.46 -13.02
C LEU A 260 -8.66 -10.42 -14.15
N ARG A 261 -8.69 -10.85 -15.42
CA ARG A 261 -8.83 -9.93 -16.57
C ARG A 261 -10.16 -9.19 -16.55
N ARG A 262 -11.27 -9.89 -16.23
CA ARG A 262 -12.59 -9.26 -16.09
C ARG A 262 -12.64 -8.22 -14.96
N LEU A 263 -11.95 -8.48 -13.86
CA LEU A 263 -11.82 -7.51 -12.76
C LEU A 263 -10.99 -6.27 -13.16
N GLY A 264 -10.25 -6.30 -14.28
CA GLY A 264 -9.37 -5.21 -14.70
C GLY A 264 -7.98 -5.28 -14.07
N VAL A 265 -7.57 -6.42 -13.50
CA VAL A 265 -6.22 -6.60 -12.93
C VAL A 265 -5.16 -6.40 -14.01
N THR A 266 -4.13 -5.65 -13.69
CA THR A 266 -2.99 -5.35 -14.57
C THR A 266 -1.69 -5.97 -14.09
N LYS A 267 -1.56 -6.19 -12.77
CA LYS A 267 -0.37 -6.72 -12.13
C LYS A 267 -0.75 -7.77 -11.08
N VAL A 268 -0.03 -8.87 -11.03
CA VAL A 268 -0.22 -9.92 -10.03
C VAL A 268 1.04 -10.08 -9.19
N GLN A 269 0.88 -9.94 -7.88
CA GLN A 269 1.91 -10.26 -6.91
C GLN A 269 1.80 -11.74 -6.53
N LEU A 270 2.88 -12.47 -6.71
CA LEU A 270 2.94 -13.89 -6.38
C LEU A 270 3.80 -14.13 -5.15
N GLY A 271 3.21 -14.74 -4.14
CA GLY A 271 3.92 -15.20 -2.95
C GLY A 271 4.76 -16.46 -3.22
N VAL A 272 5.82 -16.33 -4.01
CA VAL A 272 6.76 -17.41 -4.35
C VAL A 272 7.55 -17.86 -3.14
N GLN A 273 8.17 -16.93 -2.45
CA GLN A 273 8.97 -17.01 -1.24
C GLN A 273 10.33 -17.68 -1.43
N SER A 274 10.44 -18.85 -2.07
CA SER A 274 11.67 -19.55 -2.43
C SER A 274 11.48 -20.34 -3.73
N LEU A 275 12.57 -20.67 -4.38
CA LEU A 275 12.65 -21.54 -5.55
C LEU A 275 13.32 -22.90 -5.22
N ASP A 276 13.36 -23.27 -3.94
CA ASP A 276 13.81 -24.56 -3.42
C ASP A 276 12.63 -25.34 -2.83
N ASP A 277 12.27 -26.46 -3.46
CA ASP A 277 11.11 -27.27 -3.04
C ASP A 277 11.26 -27.81 -1.61
N ARG A 278 12.50 -28.09 -1.15
CA ARG A 278 12.75 -28.53 0.23
C ARG A 278 12.45 -27.38 1.21
N ILE A 279 12.87 -26.15 0.90
CA ILE A 279 12.59 -24.98 1.73
C ILE A 279 11.09 -24.68 1.74
N LEU A 280 10.44 -24.72 0.58
CA LEU A 280 8.98 -24.55 0.48
C LEU A 280 8.22 -25.59 1.33
N ALA A 281 8.63 -26.86 1.28
CA ALA A 281 8.02 -27.93 2.07
C ALA A 281 8.23 -27.75 3.58
N LEU A 282 9.47 -27.44 4.03
CA LEU A 282 9.80 -27.19 5.42
C LEU A 282 8.99 -26.04 6.01
N ASN A 283 8.71 -25.01 5.21
CA ASN A 283 7.92 -23.84 5.59
C ASN A 283 6.41 -24.01 5.31
N ARG A 284 5.95 -25.18 4.92
CA ARG A 284 4.54 -25.53 4.63
C ARG A 284 3.86 -24.57 3.65
N ARG A 285 4.58 -24.21 2.58
CA ARG A 285 4.03 -23.29 1.57
C ARG A 285 2.86 -23.89 0.80
N GLY A 286 2.78 -25.22 0.66
CA GLY A 286 1.71 -25.90 -0.03
C GLY A 286 1.74 -25.79 -1.55
N HIS A 287 2.81 -25.26 -2.12
CA HIS A 287 3.12 -25.29 -3.55
C HIS A 287 4.61 -25.58 -3.76
N ASP A 288 4.95 -25.99 -4.96
CA ASP A 288 6.30 -26.29 -5.43
C ASP A 288 6.77 -25.29 -6.50
N VAL A 289 8.02 -25.41 -6.91
CA VAL A 289 8.62 -24.57 -7.97
C VAL A 289 7.94 -24.79 -9.32
N ALA A 290 7.44 -26.00 -9.57
CA ALA A 290 6.69 -26.30 -10.79
C ALA A 290 5.38 -25.50 -10.85
N ALA A 291 4.67 -25.35 -9.71
CA ALA A 291 3.49 -24.49 -9.61
C ALA A 291 3.83 -23.01 -9.86
N VAL A 292 4.99 -22.53 -9.35
CA VAL A 292 5.47 -21.19 -9.61
C VAL A 292 5.67 -20.95 -11.11
N ARG A 293 6.39 -21.86 -11.78
CA ARG A 293 6.65 -21.76 -13.23
C ARG A 293 5.36 -21.75 -14.04
N ARG A 294 4.39 -22.63 -13.71
CA ARG A 294 3.08 -22.67 -14.38
C ARG A 294 2.33 -21.34 -14.19
N ALA A 295 2.29 -20.83 -12.95
CA ALA A 295 1.62 -19.57 -12.64
C ALA A 295 2.23 -18.40 -13.41
N VAL A 296 3.55 -18.27 -13.40
CA VAL A 296 4.27 -17.23 -14.14
C VAL A 296 4.00 -17.34 -15.65
N GLY A 297 4.04 -18.56 -16.21
CA GLY A 297 3.75 -18.80 -17.63
C GLY A 297 2.33 -18.35 -18.02
N LEU A 298 1.31 -18.74 -17.24
CA LEU A 298 -0.08 -18.38 -17.47
C LEU A 298 -0.29 -16.86 -17.37
N LEU A 299 0.22 -16.23 -16.32
CA LEU A 299 0.09 -14.78 -16.09
C LEU A 299 0.78 -13.99 -17.19
N ARG A 300 1.97 -14.39 -17.60
CA ARG A 300 2.70 -13.74 -18.69
C ARG A 300 2.00 -13.86 -20.03
N ALA A 301 1.51 -15.07 -20.37
CA ALA A 301 0.74 -15.28 -21.58
C ALA A 301 -0.54 -14.45 -21.64
N ALA A 302 -1.13 -14.14 -20.49
CA ALA A 302 -2.30 -13.29 -20.38
C ALA A 302 -1.98 -11.77 -20.30
N GLY A 303 -0.70 -11.38 -20.37
CA GLY A 303 -0.27 -9.97 -20.41
C GLY A 303 -0.30 -9.26 -19.06
N PHE A 304 -0.23 -9.98 -17.94
CA PHE A 304 -0.07 -9.36 -16.61
C PHE A 304 1.40 -8.99 -16.36
N LYS A 305 1.62 -7.88 -15.65
CA LYS A 305 2.89 -7.64 -14.98
C LYS A 305 3.07 -8.60 -13.83
N LEU A 306 4.30 -9.10 -13.68
CA LEU A 306 4.67 -10.10 -12.68
C LEU A 306 5.47 -9.45 -11.57
N HIS A 307 4.97 -9.56 -10.35
CA HIS A 307 5.64 -9.08 -9.17
C HIS A 307 5.86 -10.25 -8.21
N LEU A 308 7.09 -10.72 -8.07
CA LEU A 308 7.39 -11.86 -7.21
C LEU A 308 7.79 -11.41 -5.80
N HIS A 309 7.39 -12.18 -4.80
CA HIS A 309 7.87 -12.04 -3.43
C HIS A 309 8.90 -13.13 -3.17
N TRP A 310 10.08 -12.73 -2.76
CA TRP A 310 11.15 -13.62 -2.34
C TRP A 310 11.51 -13.38 -0.88
N MET A 311 11.71 -14.46 -0.13
CA MET A 311 11.96 -14.42 1.31
C MET A 311 13.24 -15.15 1.65
N PRO A 312 14.35 -14.45 1.88
CA PRO A 312 15.55 -15.07 2.47
C PRO A 312 15.32 -15.37 3.95
N ASN A 313 16.17 -16.21 4.52
CA ASN A 313 16.14 -16.58 5.93
C ASN A 313 14.90 -17.43 6.31
N LEU A 314 14.37 -18.24 5.40
CA LEU A 314 13.35 -19.21 5.70
C LEU A 314 13.91 -20.39 6.51
N TYR A 315 13.07 -21.08 7.26
CA TYR A 315 13.49 -22.28 8.00
C TYR A 315 14.12 -23.32 7.08
N GLY A 316 15.34 -23.73 7.41
CA GLY A 316 16.14 -24.67 6.63
C GLY A 316 17.01 -24.04 5.54
N ALA A 317 16.93 -22.73 5.30
CA ALA A 317 17.81 -22.00 4.39
C ALA A 317 19.13 -21.62 5.06
N THR A 318 20.12 -21.30 4.24
CA THR A 318 21.41 -20.72 4.61
C THR A 318 21.71 -19.55 3.69
N PRO A 319 22.60 -18.59 4.08
CA PRO A 319 22.98 -17.50 3.18
C PRO A 319 23.49 -17.96 1.81
N ALA A 320 24.18 -19.09 1.76
CA ALA A 320 24.67 -19.67 0.50
C ALA A 320 23.53 -20.23 -0.36
N SER A 321 22.58 -20.97 0.26
CA SER A 321 21.40 -21.49 -0.47
C SER A 321 20.50 -20.35 -0.95
N ASP A 322 20.33 -19.29 -0.17
CA ASP A 322 19.52 -18.13 -0.55
C ASP A 322 20.15 -17.36 -1.72
N ARG A 323 21.49 -17.20 -1.77
CA ARG A 323 22.16 -16.63 -2.95
C ARG A 323 21.91 -17.46 -4.21
N ALA A 324 22.04 -18.79 -4.12
CA ALA A 324 21.77 -19.68 -5.24
C ALA A 324 20.30 -19.65 -5.67
N ASP A 325 19.37 -19.59 -4.71
CA ASP A 325 17.93 -19.48 -4.94
C ASP A 325 17.59 -18.16 -5.65
N PHE A 326 18.15 -17.04 -5.18
CA PHE A 326 17.96 -15.72 -5.79
C PHE A 326 18.46 -15.66 -7.23
N ALA A 327 19.63 -16.25 -7.50
CA ALA A 327 20.18 -16.29 -8.86
C ALA A 327 19.27 -17.01 -9.85
N ARG A 328 18.46 -17.98 -9.39
CA ARG A 328 17.47 -18.68 -10.22
C ARG A 328 16.34 -17.78 -10.73
N LEU A 329 16.00 -16.70 -10.03
CA LEU A 329 15.02 -15.71 -10.52
C LEU A 329 15.40 -15.16 -11.90
N TRP A 330 16.68 -15.09 -12.21
CA TRP A 330 17.23 -14.48 -13.42
C TRP A 330 17.70 -15.53 -14.44
N SER A 331 18.32 -16.60 -13.97
CA SER A 331 18.85 -17.67 -14.84
C SER A 331 17.75 -18.57 -15.41
N ASP A 332 16.62 -18.72 -14.71
CA ASP A 332 15.47 -19.46 -15.22
C ASP A 332 14.59 -18.58 -16.12
N PRO A 333 14.53 -18.83 -17.45
CA PRO A 333 13.74 -18.01 -18.35
C PRO A 333 12.23 -18.07 -18.08
N ALA A 334 11.74 -19.07 -17.37
CA ALA A 334 10.35 -19.20 -16.98
C ALA A 334 9.94 -18.25 -15.85
N LEU A 335 10.90 -17.62 -15.17
CA LEU A 335 10.64 -16.76 -14.03
C LEU A 335 10.73 -15.27 -14.38
N ARG A 336 11.89 -14.67 -14.38
CA ARG A 336 12.22 -13.29 -14.79
C ARG A 336 11.12 -12.25 -14.51
N PRO A 337 10.87 -11.87 -13.24
CA PRO A 337 9.78 -10.95 -12.90
C PRO A 337 10.04 -9.52 -13.37
N ASP A 338 8.96 -8.75 -13.59
CA ASP A 338 9.03 -7.31 -13.85
C ASP A 338 9.34 -6.52 -12.56
N GLU A 339 8.85 -7.02 -11.43
CA GLU A 339 9.01 -6.39 -10.13
C GLU A 339 9.34 -7.44 -9.05
N LEU A 340 10.06 -7.01 -8.02
CA LEU A 340 10.48 -7.87 -6.92
C LEU A 340 10.27 -7.20 -5.56
N LYS A 341 9.80 -7.97 -4.60
CA LYS A 341 9.90 -7.68 -3.16
C LYS A 341 10.85 -8.66 -2.51
N ILE A 342 11.75 -8.14 -1.69
CA ILE A 342 12.67 -8.93 -0.87
C ILE A 342 12.21 -8.79 0.58
N TYR A 343 11.64 -9.86 1.14
CA TYR A 343 11.09 -9.87 2.49
C TYR A 343 11.81 -10.88 3.38
N PRO A 344 12.91 -10.49 4.04
CA PRO A 344 13.57 -11.38 4.99
C PRO A 344 12.58 -11.89 6.04
N CYS A 345 12.65 -13.19 6.32
CA CYS A 345 11.79 -13.83 7.29
C CYS A 345 12.17 -13.37 8.70
N SER A 346 11.20 -12.79 9.41
CA SER A 346 11.31 -12.38 10.81
C SER A 346 10.53 -13.32 11.71
N ILE A 347 10.94 -13.44 12.94
CA ILE A 347 10.26 -14.26 13.96
C ILE A 347 9.20 -13.40 14.64
N ILE A 348 7.95 -13.78 14.46
CA ILE A 348 6.77 -13.16 15.06
C ILE A 348 6.21 -14.08 16.12
N ALA A 349 5.88 -13.53 17.29
CA ALA A 349 5.28 -14.29 18.40
C ALA A 349 4.01 -15.04 17.95
N GLY A 350 3.75 -16.20 18.53
CA GLY A 350 2.56 -17.01 18.24
C GLY A 350 2.63 -17.82 16.94
N THR A 351 3.67 -17.69 16.13
CA THR A 351 3.87 -18.51 14.93
C THR A 351 4.54 -19.85 15.25
N GLU A 352 4.38 -20.85 14.38
CA GLU A 352 5.10 -22.11 14.53
C GLU A 352 6.63 -21.90 14.40
N LEU A 353 7.07 -20.96 13.56
CA LEU A 353 8.48 -20.60 13.43
C LEU A 353 9.06 -20.04 14.75
N TYR A 354 8.27 -19.28 15.50
CA TYR A 354 8.64 -18.80 16.84
C TYR A 354 8.90 -19.96 17.79
N ARG A 355 8.05 -21.00 17.79
CA ARG A 355 8.25 -22.21 18.58
C ARG A 355 9.54 -22.94 18.18
N LEU A 356 9.80 -23.13 16.88
CA LEU A 356 11.03 -23.75 16.38
C LEU A 356 12.29 -22.97 16.81
N TRP A 357 12.20 -21.65 16.89
CA TRP A 357 13.28 -20.80 17.39
C TRP A 357 13.49 -21.00 18.90
N GLN A 358 12.43 -21.03 19.70
CA GLN A 358 12.52 -21.28 21.14
C GLN A 358 13.11 -22.67 21.44
N GLU A 359 12.83 -23.67 20.61
CA GLU A 359 13.39 -25.02 20.70
C GLU A 359 14.85 -25.11 20.22
N GLY A 360 15.45 -24.01 19.77
CA GLY A 360 16.82 -23.99 19.21
C GLY A 360 16.96 -24.67 17.84
N ARG A 361 15.86 -24.98 17.15
CA ARG A 361 15.81 -25.67 15.85
C ARG A 361 15.88 -24.72 14.67
N TYR A 362 15.71 -23.42 14.90
CA TYR A 362 15.84 -22.37 13.91
C TYR A 362 16.65 -21.20 14.48
N ARG A 363 17.62 -20.72 13.72
CA ARG A 363 18.38 -19.52 14.01
C ARG A 363 18.19 -18.52 12.86
N PRO A 364 17.64 -17.33 13.12
CA PRO A 364 17.61 -16.29 12.11
C PRO A 364 19.02 -15.83 11.75
N TYR A 365 19.23 -15.33 10.55
CA TYR A 365 20.48 -14.70 10.17
C TYR A 365 20.78 -13.50 11.08
N THR A 366 22.05 -13.28 11.36
CA THR A 366 22.49 -12.04 11.99
C THR A 366 22.27 -10.86 11.04
N GLU A 367 22.30 -9.66 11.59
CA GLU A 367 22.15 -8.45 10.77
C GLU A 367 23.23 -8.36 9.70
N VAL A 368 24.48 -8.70 10.03
CA VAL A 368 25.60 -8.71 9.09
C VAL A 368 25.37 -9.74 7.97
N GLU A 369 25.05 -11.00 8.33
CA GLU A 369 24.75 -12.05 7.34
C GLU A 369 23.63 -11.63 6.37
N LEU A 370 22.60 -10.95 6.88
CA LEU A 370 21.46 -10.51 6.06
C LEU A 370 21.81 -9.31 5.18
N ILE A 371 22.55 -8.33 5.70
CA ILE A 371 23.00 -7.16 4.93
C ILE A 371 23.88 -7.61 3.77
N GLU A 372 24.88 -8.46 4.03
CA GLU A 372 25.77 -9.01 3.00
C GLU A 372 24.97 -9.79 1.94
N LEU A 373 24.08 -10.69 2.36
CA LEU A 373 23.24 -11.47 1.45
C LEU A 373 22.39 -10.55 0.55
N VAL A 374 21.68 -9.58 1.14
CA VAL A 374 20.79 -8.69 0.38
C VAL A 374 21.60 -7.77 -0.53
N ALA A 375 22.75 -7.28 -0.09
CA ALA A 375 23.65 -6.46 -0.92
C ALA A 375 24.12 -7.25 -2.14
N ASP A 376 24.67 -8.47 -1.93
CA ASP A 376 25.10 -9.35 -3.01
C ASP A 376 23.96 -9.66 -3.99
N CYS A 377 22.81 -10.05 -3.49
CA CYS A 377 21.62 -10.32 -4.32
C CYS A 377 21.22 -9.11 -5.17
N LYS A 378 21.21 -7.92 -4.59
CA LYS A 378 20.83 -6.69 -5.30
C LYS A 378 21.75 -6.35 -6.47
N THR A 379 23.02 -6.68 -6.40
CA THR A 379 23.99 -6.45 -7.51
C THR A 379 23.69 -7.29 -8.75
N THR A 380 22.96 -8.40 -8.59
CA THR A 380 22.66 -9.33 -9.68
C THR A 380 21.30 -9.06 -10.34
N ILE A 381 20.52 -8.08 -9.84
CA ILE A 381 19.20 -7.77 -10.37
C ILE A 381 19.32 -7.11 -11.75
N PRO A 382 18.70 -7.68 -12.79
CA PRO A 382 18.73 -7.08 -14.13
C PRO A 382 18.06 -5.70 -14.17
N PRO A 383 18.52 -4.77 -15.03
CA PRO A 383 18.00 -3.41 -15.14
C PRO A 383 16.48 -3.32 -15.44
N TYR A 384 15.90 -4.34 -16.04
CA TYR A 384 14.46 -4.37 -16.36
C TYR A 384 13.58 -4.66 -15.12
N CYS A 385 14.13 -5.22 -14.04
CA CYS A 385 13.36 -5.58 -12.85
C CYS A 385 13.42 -4.48 -11.80
N ARG A 386 12.27 -4.02 -11.39
CA ARG A 386 12.15 -3.02 -10.32
C ARG A 386 12.06 -3.69 -8.95
N VAL A 387 12.92 -3.29 -8.02
CA VAL A 387 12.77 -3.64 -6.61
C VAL A 387 11.82 -2.64 -5.95
N ASN A 388 10.62 -3.09 -5.61
CA ASN A 388 9.59 -2.21 -5.03
C ASN A 388 9.81 -2.01 -3.54
N ARG A 389 10.32 -3.03 -2.87
CA ARG A 389 10.52 -3.02 -1.44
C ARG A 389 11.57 -4.04 -1.00
N VAL A 390 12.40 -3.61 -0.06
CA VAL A 390 13.22 -4.47 0.78
C VAL A 390 12.72 -4.30 2.20
N PHE A 391 12.44 -5.39 2.89
CA PHE A 391 11.75 -5.48 4.19
C PHE A 391 10.26 -5.12 4.17
N ARG A 392 9.54 -5.72 5.10
CA ARG A 392 8.12 -5.47 5.33
C ARG A 392 7.94 -4.43 6.44
N ASP A 393 6.85 -3.67 6.44
CA ASP A 393 6.50 -2.69 7.48
C ASP A 393 5.94 -3.37 8.75
N ILE A 394 6.68 -4.33 9.31
CA ILE A 394 6.33 -4.90 10.61
C ILE A 394 6.95 -4.00 11.67
N PRO A 395 6.17 -3.51 12.66
CA PRO A 395 6.72 -2.75 13.77
C PRO A 395 7.83 -3.53 14.49
N ALA A 396 8.90 -2.82 14.90
CA ALA A 396 10.06 -3.46 15.54
C ALA A 396 9.69 -4.22 16.81
N ASP A 397 8.67 -3.76 17.52
CA ASP A 397 8.16 -4.37 18.77
C ASP A 397 7.47 -5.73 18.52
N ASP A 398 6.92 -5.94 17.32
CA ASP A 398 6.30 -7.21 16.91
C ASP A 398 7.34 -8.26 16.48
N ILE A 399 8.60 -7.85 16.24
CA ILE A 399 9.68 -8.76 15.84
C ILE A 399 10.41 -9.25 17.08
N VAL A 400 10.25 -10.52 17.40
CA VAL A 400 10.90 -11.15 18.56
C VAL A 400 12.39 -11.35 18.31
N ALA A 401 12.75 -11.87 17.15
CA ALA A 401 14.13 -12.08 16.74
C ALA A 401 14.29 -11.94 15.21
N GLY A 402 15.51 -11.62 14.78
CA GLY A 402 15.84 -11.21 13.43
C GLY A 402 16.13 -9.71 13.34
N VAL A 403 16.20 -9.18 12.14
CA VAL A 403 16.49 -7.76 11.92
C VAL A 403 15.25 -6.93 12.24
N LYS A 404 15.38 -6.00 13.19
CA LYS A 404 14.31 -5.12 13.67
C LYS A 404 14.29 -3.75 12.98
N SER A 405 15.34 -3.41 12.25
CA SER A 405 15.38 -2.16 11.48
C SER A 405 14.46 -2.27 10.28
N SER A 406 13.37 -1.49 10.28
CA SER A 406 12.55 -1.23 9.10
C SER A 406 12.94 0.12 8.50
N ASN A 407 12.67 0.32 7.19
CA ASN A 407 12.97 1.59 6.47
C ASN A 407 12.45 2.83 7.19
#